data_17dd2cb9a6c97f78d439407557fd217e
#
_entry.id   17dd2cb9a6c97f78d439407557fd217e
#
_cell.length_a   1.000
_cell.length_b   1.000
_cell.length_c   1.000
_cell.angle_alpha   90.00
_cell.angle_beta   90.00
_cell.angle_gamma   90.00
#
_symmetry.space_group_name_H-M   'P 1'
#
loop_
_entity.id
_entity.type
_entity.pdbx_description
1 polymer ?
#
loop_
_entity_poly.entity_id
_entity_poly.type
_entity_poly.pdbx_seq_one_letter_code
_entity_poly.pdbx_strand_id
1 'polypeptide(L)'
;MLPYVDAIAVQPYFMESFPQQKLDEIHRYTGKPILLCDFAIRFKDGDKNISEWKLAEDSVAAGKAYAEYVKAALNTSYILGVFWCNPIDTPKGFGKAGVKQGFFADGLLSRPGLHDTVQELNDYRKKQTPQSTE
;
A
#
# COMPACT_ATOMS: atom_id res chain seq x y z
N MET A 1 -7.70 26.28 7.28
CA MET A 1 -7.60 25.20 8.29
C MET A 1 -8.96 24.52 8.39
N LEU A 2 -9.01 23.19 8.42
CA LEU A 2 -10.26 22.42 8.53
C LEU A 2 -10.52 22.12 10.02
N PRO A 3 -11.33 22.92 10.73
CA PRO A 3 -11.41 22.88 12.20
C PRO A 3 -12.12 21.63 12.75
N TYR A 4 -12.89 20.93 11.91
CA TYR A 4 -13.78 19.84 12.35
C TYR A 4 -13.29 18.44 11.94
N VAL A 5 -12.07 18.30 11.47
CA VAL A 5 -11.48 17.00 11.11
C VAL A 5 -10.10 16.85 11.75
N ASP A 6 -9.78 15.64 12.20
CA ASP A 6 -8.51 15.34 12.85
C ASP A 6 -7.47 14.82 11.86
N ALA A 7 -7.91 14.18 10.78
CA ALA A 7 -7.03 13.63 9.72
C ALA A 7 -7.72 13.70 8.35
N ILE A 8 -6.93 13.62 7.30
CA ILE A 8 -7.40 13.54 5.91
C ILE A 8 -7.17 12.12 5.40
N ALA A 9 -8.20 11.47 4.90
CA ALA A 9 -8.06 10.21 4.19
C ALA A 9 -7.87 10.47 2.69
N VAL A 10 -6.85 9.87 2.10
CA VAL A 10 -6.52 9.97 0.69
C VAL A 10 -6.53 8.58 0.07
N GLN A 11 -7.13 8.46 -1.10
CA GLN A 11 -7.14 7.22 -1.88
C GLN A 11 -6.15 7.34 -3.04
N PRO A 12 -4.89 6.91 -2.88
CA PRO A 12 -3.87 7.00 -3.91
C PRO A 12 -3.99 5.86 -4.92
N TYR A 13 -5.14 5.73 -5.56
CA TYR A 13 -5.35 4.70 -6.58
C TYR A 13 -4.22 4.70 -7.61
N PHE A 14 -3.68 3.52 -7.93
CA PHE A 14 -2.81 3.27 -9.09
C PHE A 14 -1.46 4.01 -9.09
N MET A 15 -0.94 4.38 -7.94
CA MET A 15 0.36 5.03 -7.86
C MET A 15 1.48 3.98 -7.79
N GLU A 16 2.39 4.04 -8.75
CA GLU A 16 3.55 3.15 -8.83
C GLU A 16 4.62 3.46 -7.80
N SER A 17 4.62 4.70 -7.34
CA SER A 17 5.56 5.20 -6.34
C SER A 17 4.83 6.06 -5.32
N PHE A 18 5.43 6.19 -4.16
CA PHE A 18 4.90 7.02 -3.09
C PHE A 18 4.79 8.49 -3.55
N PRO A 19 3.58 9.10 -3.51
CA PRO A 19 3.33 10.40 -4.10
C PRO A 19 3.71 11.55 -3.16
N GLN A 20 4.96 11.59 -2.71
CA GLN A 20 5.46 12.52 -1.70
C GLN A 20 5.02 13.96 -1.94
N GLN A 21 5.28 14.50 -3.15
CA GLN A 21 4.99 15.89 -3.45
C GLN A 21 3.50 16.25 -3.28
N LYS A 22 2.60 15.38 -3.75
CA LYS A 22 1.15 15.61 -3.62
C LYS A 22 0.71 15.54 -2.17
N LEU A 23 1.27 14.63 -1.40
CA LEU A 23 0.96 14.49 0.02
C LEU A 23 1.50 15.68 0.83
N ASP A 24 2.68 16.17 0.51
CA ASP A 24 3.25 17.40 1.09
C ASP A 24 2.35 18.61 0.83
N GLU A 25 1.82 18.74 -0.37
CA GLU A 25 0.87 19.81 -0.73
C GLU A 25 -0.41 19.72 0.07
N ILE A 26 -1.01 18.53 0.19
CA ILE A 26 -2.22 18.31 0.98
C ILE A 26 -1.98 18.62 2.45
N HIS A 27 -0.88 18.10 3.00
CA HIS A 27 -0.52 18.35 4.40
C HIS A 27 -0.28 19.84 4.67
N ARG A 28 0.48 20.52 3.81
CA ARG A 28 0.75 21.96 3.93
C ARG A 28 -0.53 22.79 3.87
N TYR A 29 -1.48 22.43 2.98
CA TYR A 29 -2.73 23.13 2.83
C TYR A 29 -3.68 22.91 4.01
N THR A 30 -3.77 21.69 4.51
CA THR A 30 -4.75 21.30 5.53
C THR A 30 -4.21 21.43 6.95
N GLY A 31 -2.89 21.33 7.15
CA GLY A 31 -2.25 21.21 8.46
C GLY A 31 -2.60 19.93 9.21
N LYS A 32 -3.15 18.90 8.50
CA LYS A 32 -3.67 17.68 9.09
C LYS A 32 -2.81 16.47 8.72
N PRO A 33 -2.69 15.48 9.62
CA PRO A 33 -2.10 14.19 9.26
C PRO A 33 -2.96 13.46 8.22
N ILE A 34 -2.32 12.52 7.51
CA ILE A 34 -2.91 11.84 6.36
C ILE A 34 -2.96 10.33 6.60
N LEU A 35 -4.10 9.72 6.25
CA LEU A 35 -4.30 8.29 6.12
C LEU A 35 -4.35 7.92 4.64
N LEU A 36 -3.53 6.97 4.21
CA LEU A 36 -3.56 6.43 2.85
C LEU A 36 -4.50 5.22 2.83
N CYS A 37 -5.66 5.40 2.23
CA CYS A 37 -6.72 4.39 2.16
C CYS A 37 -6.84 3.81 0.75
N ASP A 38 -7.37 2.59 0.64
CA ASP A 38 -7.61 1.91 -0.65
C ASP A 38 -6.38 1.85 -1.58
N PHE A 39 -5.22 1.67 -0.98
CA PHE A 39 -3.97 1.44 -1.70
C PHE A 39 -3.82 -0.04 -2.05
N ALA A 40 -3.34 -0.34 -3.24
CA ALA A 40 -2.95 -1.69 -3.64
C ALA A 40 -1.96 -1.64 -4.80
N ILE A 41 -1.06 -2.60 -4.86
CA ILE A 41 -0.22 -2.86 -6.02
C ILE A 41 -0.74 -4.10 -6.71
N ARG A 42 -1.17 -3.91 -7.94
CA ARG A 42 -1.71 -4.98 -8.78
C ARG A 42 -0.61 -5.69 -9.53
N PHE A 43 -0.81 -6.97 -9.79
CA PHE A 43 0.17 -7.79 -10.48
C PHE A 43 -0.50 -8.74 -11.48
N LYS A 44 0.31 -9.23 -12.41
CA LYS A 44 -0.09 -10.24 -13.38
C LYS A 44 -0.26 -11.57 -12.68
N ASP A 45 -1.31 -12.30 -13.06
CA ASP A 45 -1.55 -13.68 -12.64
C ASP A 45 -1.80 -14.50 -13.92
N GLY A 46 -0.72 -15.07 -14.45
CA GLY A 46 -0.72 -15.73 -15.76
C GLY A 46 -0.71 -14.75 -16.94
N ASP A 47 -1.14 -15.22 -18.12
CA ASP A 47 -1.02 -14.53 -19.40
C ASP A 47 -2.01 -13.38 -19.63
N LYS A 48 -2.76 -12.97 -18.64
CA LYS A 48 -3.73 -11.89 -18.77
C LYS A 48 -3.05 -10.54 -18.89
N ASN A 49 -2.85 -10.09 -20.11
CA ASN A 49 -2.38 -8.75 -20.40
C ASN A 49 -3.56 -7.77 -20.34
N ILE A 50 -3.71 -7.07 -19.23
CA ILE A 50 -4.77 -6.09 -19.05
C ILE A 50 -4.15 -4.72 -19.29
N SER A 51 -4.31 -4.20 -20.50
CA SER A 51 -3.66 -2.99 -21.00
C SER A 51 -4.06 -1.68 -20.28
N GLU A 52 -5.11 -1.70 -19.49
CA GLU A 52 -5.64 -0.49 -18.82
C GLU A 52 -4.96 -0.17 -17.49
N TRP A 53 -4.14 -1.09 -16.98
CA TRP A 53 -3.56 -0.97 -15.65
C TRP A 53 -2.06 -1.27 -15.69
N LYS A 54 -1.26 -0.42 -15.07
CA LYS A 54 0.13 -0.79 -14.84
C LYS A 54 0.19 -1.86 -13.75
N LEU A 55 0.69 -3.01 -14.12
CA LEU A 55 0.76 -4.19 -13.27
C LEU A 55 2.22 -4.50 -12.96
N ALA A 56 2.49 -4.89 -11.72
CA ALA A 56 3.73 -5.57 -11.39
C ALA A 56 3.81 -6.92 -12.13
N GLU A 57 5.00 -7.40 -12.41
CA GLU A 57 5.18 -8.62 -13.20
C GLU A 57 4.57 -9.84 -12.51
N ASP A 58 4.73 -9.91 -11.20
CA ASP A 58 4.20 -10.97 -10.34
C ASP A 58 3.97 -10.47 -8.90
N SER A 59 3.55 -11.34 -8.01
CA SER A 59 3.34 -11.02 -6.59
C SER A 59 4.64 -10.66 -5.85
N VAL A 60 5.79 -11.16 -6.30
CA VAL A 60 7.10 -10.84 -5.69
C VAL A 60 7.49 -9.41 -6.03
N ALA A 61 7.35 -9.02 -7.31
CA ALA A 61 7.59 -7.64 -7.74
C ALA A 61 6.60 -6.66 -7.06
N ALA A 62 5.34 -7.06 -6.91
CA ALA A 62 4.35 -6.29 -6.16
C ALA A 62 4.74 -6.13 -4.69
N GLY A 63 5.26 -7.17 -4.05
CA GLY A 63 5.75 -7.13 -2.68
C GLY A 63 6.90 -6.13 -2.49
N LYS A 64 7.88 -6.14 -3.39
CA LYS A 64 9.00 -5.18 -3.37
C LYS A 64 8.51 -3.74 -3.49
N ALA A 65 7.65 -3.46 -4.47
CA ALA A 65 7.10 -2.13 -4.67
C ALA A 65 6.26 -1.68 -3.46
N TYR A 66 5.53 -2.59 -2.83
CA TYR A 66 4.81 -2.34 -1.58
C TYR A 66 5.76 -1.98 -0.44
N ALA A 67 6.86 -2.74 -0.27
CA ALA A 67 7.84 -2.44 0.76
C ALA A 67 8.42 -1.03 0.61
N GLU A 68 8.81 -0.63 -0.59
CA GLU A 68 9.34 0.70 -0.87
C GLU A 68 8.30 1.79 -0.58
N TYR A 69 7.06 1.58 -1.00
CA TYR A 69 5.97 2.52 -0.76
C TYR A 69 5.71 2.72 0.74
N VAL A 70 5.59 1.63 1.49
CA VAL A 70 5.31 1.70 2.94
C VAL A 70 6.50 2.27 3.71
N LYS A 71 7.74 1.94 3.34
CA LYS A 71 8.94 2.56 3.94
C LYS A 71 8.95 4.07 3.74
N ALA A 72 8.60 4.55 2.56
CA ALA A 72 8.47 5.98 2.30
C ALA A 72 7.38 6.62 3.17
N ALA A 73 6.23 5.96 3.31
CA ALA A 73 5.16 6.41 4.20
C ALA A 73 5.59 6.45 5.67
N LEU A 74 6.29 5.42 6.17
CA LEU A 74 6.81 5.35 7.53
C LEU A 74 7.85 6.44 7.83
N ASN A 75 8.59 6.89 6.83
CA ASN A 75 9.56 7.98 6.94
C ASN A 75 8.93 9.38 6.80
N THR A 76 7.63 9.46 6.58
CA THR A 76 6.90 10.74 6.41
C THR A 76 6.05 11.01 7.66
N SER A 77 6.48 11.95 8.49
CA SER A 77 5.97 12.17 9.85
C SER A 77 4.47 12.48 9.96
N TYR A 78 3.86 12.98 8.91
CA TYR A 78 2.42 13.29 8.88
C TYR A 78 1.56 12.15 8.32
N ILE A 79 2.14 11.02 7.92
CA ILE A 79 1.39 9.82 7.51
C ILE A 79 1.09 8.96 8.73
N LEU A 80 -0.19 8.74 9.01
CA LEU A 80 -0.66 7.93 10.14
C LEU A 80 -0.71 6.43 9.81
N GLY A 81 -0.93 6.08 8.56
CA GLY A 81 -1.02 4.68 8.16
C GLY A 81 -1.33 4.50 6.68
N VAL A 82 -1.14 3.26 6.23
CA VAL A 82 -1.43 2.79 4.87
C VAL A 82 -2.35 1.58 4.97
N PHE A 83 -3.50 1.64 4.30
CA PHE A 83 -4.52 0.60 4.33
C PHE A 83 -4.64 -0.06 2.97
N TRP A 84 -4.36 -1.35 2.94
CA TRP A 84 -4.44 -2.15 1.72
C TRP A 84 -5.90 -2.42 1.33
N CYS A 85 -6.19 -2.24 0.05
CA CYS A 85 -7.49 -2.53 -0.53
C CYS A 85 -7.58 -4.00 -0.93
N ASN A 86 -8.58 -4.71 -0.45
CA ASN A 86 -8.84 -6.11 -0.75
C ASN A 86 -7.64 -7.06 -0.53
N PRO A 87 -7.34 -7.40 0.72
CA PRO A 87 -6.21 -8.28 1.03
C PRO A 87 -6.40 -9.74 0.58
N ILE A 88 -7.61 -10.12 0.19
CA ILE A 88 -7.96 -11.47 -0.27
C ILE A 88 -8.51 -11.39 -1.69
N ASP A 89 -7.87 -12.10 -2.63
CA ASP A 89 -8.38 -12.23 -3.98
C ASP A 89 -9.50 -13.27 -4.06
N THR A 90 -10.50 -12.95 -4.85
CA THR A 90 -11.49 -13.94 -5.27
C THR A 90 -11.02 -14.69 -6.53
N PRO A 91 -11.60 -15.83 -6.90
CA PRO A 91 -11.29 -16.52 -8.15
C PRO A 91 -11.41 -15.62 -9.39
N LYS A 92 -12.38 -14.71 -9.36
CA LYS A 92 -12.62 -13.75 -10.45
C LYS A 92 -11.64 -12.58 -10.46
N GLY A 93 -10.87 -12.37 -9.38
CA GLY A 93 -10.02 -11.19 -9.20
C GLY A 93 -10.82 -9.93 -8.89
N PHE A 94 -10.15 -8.77 -8.96
CA PHE A 94 -10.71 -7.47 -8.65
C PHE A 94 -11.18 -6.76 -9.92
N GLY A 95 -12.36 -6.15 -9.84
CA GLY A 95 -12.96 -5.40 -10.93
C GLY A 95 -13.32 -6.24 -12.16
N LYS A 96 -13.76 -5.59 -13.23
CA LYS A 96 -14.15 -6.26 -14.50
C LYS A 96 -12.96 -6.96 -15.17
N ALA A 97 -11.77 -6.44 -14.96
CA ALA A 97 -10.54 -6.95 -15.57
C ALA A 97 -9.99 -8.21 -14.86
N GLY A 98 -10.46 -8.52 -13.66
CA GLY A 98 -10.02 -9.71 -12.92
C GLY A 98 -8.58 -9.65 -12.45
N VAL A 99 -8.05 -8.44 -12.17
CA VAL A 99 -6.68 -8.26 -11.68
C VAL A 99 -6.50 -8.84 -10.29
N LYS A 100 -5.28 -9.26 -9.97
CA LYS A 100 -4.89 -9.74 -8.65
C LYS A 100 -4.17 -8.65 -7.88
N GLN A 101 -4.45 -8.56 -6.59
CA GLN A 101 -3.82 -7.60 -5.68
C GLN A 101 -3.77 -8.08 -4.22
N GLY A 102 -4.37 -9.23 -3.91
CA GLY A 102 -4.48 -9.74 -2.54
C GLY A 102 -3.18 -10.30 -2.00
N PHE A 103 -2.94 -10.16 -0.71
CA PHE A 103 -1.91 -10.89 0.03
C PHE A 103 -2.19 -12.40 0.05
N PHE A 104 -3.46 -12.73 -0.05
CA PHE A 104 -3.94 -14.10 -0.06
C PHE A 104 -4.67 -14.39 -1.38
N ALA A 105 -4.36 -15.53 -1.96
CA ALA A 105 -5.13 -16.10 -3.05
C ALA A 105 -6.46 -16.68 -2.53
N ASP A 106 -7.29 -17.14 -3.45
CA ASP A 106 -8.49 -17.90 -3.12
C ASP A 106 -8.14 -19.07 -2.18
N GLY A 107 -8.99 -19.34 -1.20
CA GLY A 107 -8.72 -20.32 -0.16
C GLY A 107 -7.73 -19.89 0.92
N LEU A 108 -7.43 -18.58 1.02
CA LEU A 108 -6.52 -17.97 2.00
C LEU A 108 -5.06 -18.45 1.88
N LEU A 109 -4.66 -18.91 0.71
CA LEU A 109 -3.27 -19.26 0.44
C LEU A 109 -2.43 -17.98 0.36
N SER A 110 -1.39 -17.87 1.19
CA SER A 110 -0.49 -16.72 1.16
C SER A 110 0.27 -16.63 -0.16
N ARG A 111 0.43 -15.40 -0.66
CA ARG A 111 1.20 -15.16 -1.88
C ARG A 111 2.66 -14.92 -1.55
N PRO A 112 3.58 -15.61 -2.22
CA PRO A 112 5.01 -15.33 -2.11
C PRO A 112 5.31 -13.85 -2.38
N GLY A 113 6.29 -13.30 -1.68
CA GLY A 113 6.71 -11.91 -1.84
C GLY A 113 5.84 -10.91 -1.09
N LEU A 114 4.51 -10.92 -1.26
CA LEU A 114 3.61 -10.04 -0.50
C LEU A 114 3.57 -10.39 0.99
N HIS A 115 3.46 -11.67 1.31
CA HIS A 115 3.48 -12.12 2.71
C HIS A 115 4.83 -11.83 3.38
N ASP A 116 5.93 -12.13 2.71
CA ASP A 116 7.29 -11.93 3.23
C ASP A 116 7.58 -10.44 3.46
N THR A 117 7.03 -9.58 2.61
CA THR A 117 7.14 -8.13 2.73
C THR A 117 6.51 -7.60 4.02
N VAL A 118 5.40 -8.17 4.47
CA VAL A 118 4.77 -7.76 5.75
C VAL A 118 5.73 -8.00 6.91
N GLN A 119 6.42 -9.15 6.92
CA GLN A 119 7.42 -9.46 7.94
C GLN A 119 8.60 -8.49 7.88
N GLU A 120 9.13 -8.21 6.70
CA GLU A 120 10.20 -7.24 6.49
C GLU A 120 9.84 -5.85 7.01
N LEU A 121 8.63 -5.37 6.71
CA LEU A 121 8.14 -4.07 7.16
C LEU A 121 7.95 -4.00 8.68
N ASN A 122 7.48 -5.07 9.30
CA ASN A 122 7.38 -5.15 10.76
C ASN A 122 8.76 -5.05 11.42
N ASP A 123 9.75 -5.71 10.88
CA ASP A 123 11.12 -5.67 11.38
C ASP A 123 11.78 -4.30 11.14
N TYR A 124 11.50 -3.69 9.99
CA TYR A 124 11.93 -2.32 9.70
C TYR A 124 11.36 -1.33 10.73
N ARG A 125 10.06 -1.38 11.00
CA ARG A 125 9.40 -0.52 11.98
C ARG A 125 9.96 -0.68 13.39
N LYS A 126 10.20 -1.93 13.84
CA LYS A 126 10.80 -2.19 15.16
C LYS A 126 12.17 -1.54 15.34
N LYS A 127 12.98 -1.50 14.28
CA LYS A 127 14.31 -0.87 14.30
C LYS A 127 14.26 0.65 14.39
N GLN A 128 13.16 1.27 13.94
CA GLN A 128 12.99 2.72 13.99
C GLN A 128 12.38 3.23 15.29
N THR A 129 11.69 2.38 16.03
CA THR A 129 11.14 2.75 17.34
C THR A 129 12.28 2.65 18.36
N PRO A 130 12.68 3.75 19.04
CA PRO A 130 13.65 3.68 20.12
C PRO A 130 13.12 2.68 21.16
N GLN A 131 13.96 1.70 21.55
CA GLN A 131 13.64 0.89 22.72
C GLN A 131 13.58 1.87 23.89
N SER A 132 12.39 2.08 24.45
CA SER A 132 12.24 2.74 25.73
C SER A 132 13.01 1.86 26.75
N THR A 133 14.19 2.31 27.11
CA THR A 133 14.89 1.79 28.29
C THR A 133 14.05 2.15 29.49
N GLU A 134 13.31 1.17 30.02
CA GLU A 134 12.76 1.23 31.38
C GLU A 134 13.89 1.32 32.40
#